data_6b6d08f0ced76142f4865b6b67471895
#
_entry.id   6b6d08f0ced76142f4865b6b67471895
#
_cell.length_a   1.000
_cell.length_b   1.000
_cell.length_c   1.000
_cell.angle_alpha   90.00
_cell.angle_beta   90.00
_cell.angle_gamma   90.00
#
_symmetry.space_group_name_H-M   'P 1'
#
loop_
_entity.id
_entity.type
_entity.pdbx_description
1 polymer ?
#
loop_
_entity_poly.entity_id
_entity_poly.type
_entity_poly.pdbx_seq_one_letter_code
_entity_poly.pdbx_strand_id
1 'polypeptide(L)'
;YTTLFRSVFLMATSAIGPAFLTQTAVFTAQFYASFAFAILISIIIDIGAQINIWRILVVTGLRGQEISNKVLPGLGTIISILIAFGGLAFNIGNIAGAGLGLNAMFGLDVKWGAAITAIFAILIFVSRSGQKIMDVISMILGIVMILVVAYVMVVSNPPYGDALVHTFAPEHPFKLILPIITLVGGTVGGYITFAGAHRILDSGIKGKSYLPFVKDRKSTRL
;
A
#
# COMPACT_ATOMS: atom_id res chain seq x y z
N TYR A 1 -19.78 -1.05 -9.11
CA TYR A 1 -18.76 -0.10 -9.59
C TYR A 1 -18.15 0.70 -8.43
N THR A 2 -18.96 1.27 -7.57
CA THR A 2 -18.50 2.12 -6.47
C THR A 2 -17.62 1.39 -5.44
N THR A 3 -17.94 0.14 -5.12
CA THR A 3 -17.22 -0.61 -4.07
C THR A 3 -15.81 -1.00 -4.49
N LEU A 4 -15.64 -1.44 -5.74
CA LEU A 4 -14.33 -1.81 -6.28
C LEU A 4 -13.43 -0.57 -6.41
N PHE A 5 -13.98 0.51 -6.95
CA PHE A 5 -13.27 1.78 -7.09
C PHE A 5 -12.80 2.31 -5.73
N ARG A 6 -13.67 2.29 -4.72
CA ARG A 6 -13.32 2.65 -3.34
C ARG A 6 -12.22 1.75 -2.77
N SER A 7 -12.28 0.44 -3.01
CA SER A 7 -11.25 -0.49 -2.54
C SER A 7 -9.89 -0.22 -3.19
N VAL A 8 -9.85 0.10 -4.49
CA VAL A 8 -8.60 0.43 -5.19
C VAL A 8 -7.99 1.73 -4.65
N PHE A 9 -8.80 2.78 -4.46
CA PHE A 9 -8.30 4.04 -3.88
C PHE A 9 -7.84 3.87 -2.44
N LEU A 10 -8.58 3.14 -1.61
CA LEU A 10 -8.18 2.86 -0.24
C LEU A 10 -6.84 2.10 -0.19
N MET A 11 -6.65 1.12 -1.07
CA MET A 11 -5.38 0.39 -1.16
C MET A 11 -4.24 1.29 -1.64
N ALA A 12 -4.48 2.11 -2.66
CA ALA A 12 -3.49 3.05 -3.16
C ALA A 12 -3.06 4.06 -2.08
N THR A 13 -4.01 4.68 -1.38
CA THR A 13 -3.72 5.63 -0.30
C THR A 13 -3.07 4.96 0.91
N SER A 14 -3.42 3.71 1.20
CA SER A 14 -2.77 2.94 2.27
C SER A 14 -1.33 2.56 1.92
N ALA A 15 -1.05 2.29 0.65
CA ALA A 15 0.29 1.95 0.17
C ALA A 15 1.22 3.17 0.08
N ILE A 16 0.69 4.33 -0.36
CA ILE A 16 1.45 5.56 -0.53
C ILE A 16 1.23 6.47 0.71
N GLY A 17 1.58 5.95 1.87
CA GLY A 17 1.53 6.71 3.12
C GLY A 17 2.82 7.48 3.42
N PRO A 18 2.89 8.22 4.53
CA PRO A 18 4.07 8.96 4.94
C PRO A 18 5.33 8.10 5.06
N ALA A 19 5.19 6.85 5.52
CA ALA A 19 6.28 5.89 5.60
C ALA A 19 6.89 5.58 4.22
N PHE A 20 6.04 5.41 3.20
CA PHE A 20 6.48 5.20 1.83
C PHE A 20 7.27 6.40 1.28
N LEU A 21 6.78 7.62 1.49
CA LEU A 21 7.44 8.84 1.02
C LEU A 21 8.83 9.00 1.65
N THR A 22 8.95 8.78 2.95
CA THR A 22 10.23 8.82 3.67
C THR A 22 11.19 7.76 3.15
N GLN A 23 10.73 6.53 3.01
CA GLN A 23 11.50 5.40 2.49
C GLN A 23 12.00 5.66 1.07
N THR A 24 11.13 6.17 0.20
CA THR A 24 11.48 6.52 -1.18
C THR A 24 12.54 7.61 -1.22
N ALA A 25 12.41 8.65 -0.40
CA ALA A 25 13.40 9.71 -0.30
C ALA A 25 14.77 9.18 0.16
N VAL A 26 14.82 8.34 1.20
CA VAL A 26 16.04 7.75 1.72
C VAL A 26 16.73 6.88 0.66
N PHE A 27 16.01 6.00 0.00
CA PHE A 27 16.61 5.13 -1.02
C PHE A 27 16.99 5.88 -2.30
N THR A 28 16.24 6.92 -2.67
CA THR A 28 16.66 7.79 -3.78
C THR A 28 17.96 8.51 -3.46
N ALA A 29 18.14 9.00 -2.24
CA ALA A 29 19.40 9.62 -1.81
C ALA A 29 20.58 8.64 -1.78
N GLN A 30 20.34 7.35 -1.53
CA GLN A 30 21.39 6.32 -1.49
C GLN A 30 21.75 5.74 -2.86
N PHE A 31 20.77 5.57 -3.75
CA PHE A 31 20.92 4.81 -5.00
C PHE A 31 20.66 5.63 -6.24
N TYR A 32 20.30 6.90 -6.09
CA TYR A 32 20.03 7.83 -7.19
C TYR A 32 19.11 7.22 -8.25
N ALA A 33 19.46 7.37 -9.52
CA ALA A 33 18.68 6.85 -10.65
C ALA A 33 18.50 5.32 -10.62
N SER A 34 19.45 4.57 -10.06
CA SER A 34 19.35 3.10 -9.95
C SER A 34 18.20 2.62 -9.08
N PHE A 35 17.67 3.48 -8.20
CA PHE A 35 16.47 3.15 -7.41
C PHE A 35 15.23 2.94 -8.28
N ALA A 36 15.17 3.51 -9.48
CA ALA A 36 14.07 3.29 -10.43
C ALA A 36 13.91 1.80 -10.82
N PHE A 37 15.01 1.04 -10.91
CA PHE A 37 14.97 -0.42 -11.08
C PHE A 37 14.29 -1.11 -9.91
N ALA A 38 14.61 -0.72 -8.67
CA ALA A 38 13.98 -1.31 -7.49
C ALA A 38 12.46 -1.06 -7.48
N ILE A 39 12.02 0.13 -7.87
CA ILE A 39 10.60 0.47 -8.01
C ILE A 39 9.95 -0.41 -9.08
N LEU A 40 10.53 -0.55 -10.27
CA LEU A 40 9.99 -1.37 -11.35
C LEU A 40 9.83 -2.84 -10.91
N ILE A 41 10.87 -3.43 -10.34
CA ILE A 41 10.84 -4.83 -9.87
C ILE A 41 9.81 -5.02 -8.77
N SER A 42 9.73 -4.07 -7.82
CA SER A 42 8.73 -4.13 -6.74
C SER A 42 7.31 -4.12 -7.30
N ILE A 43 7.01 -3.26 -8.27
CA ILE A 43 5.69 -3.21 -8.92
C ILE A 43 5.36 -4.53 -9.63
N ILE A 44 6.32 -5.14 -10.33
CA ILE A 44 6.12 -6.42 -11.00
C ILE A 44 5.81 -7.54 -9.99
N ILE A 45 6.58 -7.58 -8.90
CA ILE A 45 6.37 -8.56 -7.82
C ILE A 45 5.00 -8.34 -7.16
N ASP A 46 4.65 -7.09 -6.85
CA ASP A 46 3.39 -6.71 -6.22
C ASP A 46 2.18 -7.11 -7.07
N ILE A 47 2.22 -6.81 -8.37
CA ILE A 47 1.15 -7.20 -9.32
C ILE A 47 1.01 -8.72 -9.36
N GLY A 48 2.12 -9.44 -9.46
CA GLY A 48 2.13 -10.90 -9.49
C GLY A 48 1.58 -11.50 -8.21
N ALA A 49 2.04 -11.04 -7.07
CA ALA A 49 1.58 -11.48 -5.75
C ALA A 49 0.09 -11.20 -5.56
N GLN A 50 -0.34 -9.96 -5.83
CA GLN A 50 -1.72 -9.53 -5.66
C GLN A 50 -2.70 -10.35 -6.51
N ILE A 51 -2.41 -10.52 -7.80
CA ILE A 51 -3.27 -11.29 -8.71
C ILE A 51 -3.42 -12.73 -8.22
N ASN A 52 -2.32 -13.38 -7.83
CA ASN A 52 -2.35 -14.76 -7.38
C ASN A 52 -3.11 -14.92 -6.05
N ILE A 53 -2.82 -14.09 -5.07
CA ILE A 53 -3.48 -14.12 -3.76
C ILE A 53 -4.98 -13.86 -3.92
N TRP A 54 -5.38 -12.84 -4.66
CA TRP A 54 -6.79 -12.51 -4.86
C TRP A 54 -7.54 -13.62 -5.58
N ARG A 55 -6.94 -14.24 -6.59
CA ARG A 55 -7.55 -15.40 -7.28
C ARG A 55 -7.79 -16.56 -6.33
N ILE A 56 -6.79 -16.90 -5.51
CA ILE A 56 -6.91 -18.01 -4.55
C ILE A 56 -8.02 -17.72 -3.53
N LEU A 57 -8.01 -16.52 -2.93
CA LEU A 57 -8.98 -16.13 -1.91
C LEU A 57 -10.41 -16.09 -2.47
N VAL A 58 -10.61 -15.48 -3.65
CA VAL A 58 -11.94 -15.41 -4.26
C VAL A 58 -12.46 -16.79 -4.67
N VAL A 59 -11.63 -17.64 -5.27
CA VAL A 59 -12.03 -19.00 -5.69
C VAL A 59 -12.39 -19.88 -4.51
N THR A 60 -11.59 -19.81 -3.44
CA THR A 60 -11.82 -20.63 -2.23
C THR A 60 -12.92 -20.07 -1.35
N GLY A 61 -13.19 -18.78 -1.42
CA GLY A 61 -14.09 -18.08 -0.51
C GLY A 61 -13.59 -18.02 0.94
N LEU A 62 -12.32 -18.36 1.16
CA LEU A 62 -11.67 -18.44 2.47
C LEU A 62 -10.70 -17.27 2.64
N ARG A 63 -10.46 -16.87 3.89
CA ARG A 63 -9.44 -15.88 4.24
C ARG A 63 -8.03 -16.48 4.16
N GLY A 64 -7.02 -15.65 3.96
CA GLY A 64 -5.64 -16.10 3.78
C GLY A 64 -5.15 -16.98 4.92
N GLN A 65 -5.49 -16.65 6.16
CA GLN A 65 -5.12 -17.42 7.36
C GLN A 65 -5.78 -18.80 7.40
N GLU A 66 -7.03 -18.90 6.95
CA GLU A 66 -7.78 -20.17 6.88
C GLU A 66 -7.16 -21.12 5.84
N ILE A 67 -6.77 -20.56 4.67
CA ILE A 67 -6.09 -21.32 3.63
C ILE A 67 -4.72 -21.80 4.13
N SER A 68 -3.97 -20.93 4.76
CA SER A 68 -2.65 -21.26 5.31
C SER A 68 -2.71 -22.39 6.35
N ASN A 69 -3.74 -22.37 7.20
CA ASN A 69 -3.97 -23.44 8.18
C ASN A 69 -4.38 -24.77 7.52
N LYS A 70 -5.00 -24.74 6.32
CA LYS A 70 -5.29 -25.96 5.56
C LYS A 70 -4.05 -26.58 4.92
N VAL A 71 -3.07 -25.73 4.56
CA VAL A 71 -1.78 -26.18 4.01
C VAL A 71 -0.89 -26.74 5.11
N LEU A 72 -0.77 -26.01 6.21
CA LEU A 72 0.00 -26.42 7.37
C LEU A 72 -0.70 -25.91 8.63
N PRO A 73 -1.16 -26.81 9.52
CA PRO A 73 -1.78 -26.42 10.79
C PRO A 73 -0.88 -25.50 11.60
N GLY A 74 -1.43 -24.38 12.06
CA GLY A 74 -0.69 -23.35 12.81
C GLY A 74 -0.07 -22.23 11.94
N LEU A 75 0.14 -22.46 10.64
CA LEU A 75 0.74 -21.45 9.76
C LEU A 75 -0.12 -20.16 9.66
N GLY A 76 -1.44 -20.31 9.63
CA GLY A 76 -2.35 -19.16 9.62
C GLY A 76 -2.26 -18.32 10.88
N THR A 77 -1.99 -18.93 12.03
CA THR A 77 -1.77 -18.20 13.30
C THR A 77 -0.47 -17.40 13.24
N ILE A 78 0.62 -18.01 12.75
CA ILE A 78 1.90 -17.33 12.56
C ILE A 78 1.74 -16.13 11.62
N ILE A 79 1.09 -16.32 10.48
CA ILE A 79 0.82 -15.25 9.51
C ILE A 79 -0.03 -14.13 10.16
N SER A 80 -1.05 -14.47 10.95
CA SER A 80 -1.88 -13.48 11.65
C SER A 80 -1.07 -12.63 12.62
N ILE A 81 -0.17 -13.25 13.39
CA ILE A 81 0.74 -12.55 14.30
C ILE A 81 1.68 -11.63 13.53
N LEU A 82 2.30 -12.11 12.45
CA LEU A 82 3.20 -11.31 11.62
C LEU A 82 2.47 -10.12 10.97
N ILE A 83 1.23 -10.32 10.50
CA ILE A 83 0.38 -9.25 9.95
C ILE A 83 0.04 -8.22 11.03
N ALA A 84 -0.26 -8.65 12.25
CA ALA A 84 -0.56 -7.75 13.37
C ALA A 84 0.65 -6.87 13.73
N PHE A 85 1.84 -7.48 13.84
CA PHE A 85 3.07 -6.74 14.10
C PHE A 85 3.44 -5.81 12.95
N GLY A 86 3.33 -6.27 11.70
CA GLY A 86 3.57 -5.45 10.52
C GLY A 86 2.62 -4.26 10.45
N GLY A 87 1.33 -4.47 10.72
CA GLY A 87 0.32 -3.41 10.79
C GLY A 87 0.61 -2.40 11.90
N LEU A 88 1.06 -2.86 13.07
CA LEU A 88 1.45 -1.98 14.17
C LEU A 88 2.65 -1.10 13.78
N ALA A 89 3.71 -1.70 13.25
CA ALA A 89 4.90 -0.97 12.80
C ALA A 89 4.56 0.06 11.73
N PHE A 90 3.72 -0.31 10.76
CA PHE A 90 3.26 0.56 9.70
C PHE A 90 2.45 1.75 10.23
N ASN A 91 1.56 1.51 11.19
CA ASN A 91 0.76 2.59 11.81
C ASN A 91 1.63 3.55 12.63
N ILE A 92 2.63 3.05 13.34
CA ILE A 92 3.61 3.91 14.04
C ILE A 92 4.31 4.83 13.03
N GLY A 93 4.78 4.29 11.91
CA GLY A 93 5.40 5.07 10.84
C GLY A 93 4.47 6.12 10.24
N ASN A 94 3.21 5.78 10.01
CA ASN A 94 2.22 6.71 9.48
C ASN A 94 1.88 7.85 10.45
N ILE A 95 1.73 7.56 11.73
CA ILE A 95 1.48 8.56 12.78
C ILE A 95 2.68 9.51 12.91
N ALA A 96 3.90 8.96 12.93
CA ALA A 96 5.11 9.76 12.97
C ALA A 96 5.25 10.65 11.74
N GLY A 97 4.98 10.12 10.54
CA GLY A 97 5.00 10.87 9.29
C GLY A 97 3.93 11.97 9.23
N ALA A 98 2.74 11.73 9.76
CA ALA A 98 1.72 12.76 9.90
C ALA A 98 2.17 13.89 10.85
N GLY A 99 2.85 13.53 11.94
CA GLY A 99 3.49 14.50 12.84
C GLY A 99 4.53 15.36 12.13
N LEU A 100 5.37 14.75 11.28
CA LEU A 100 6.32 15.50 10.44
C LEU A 100 5.62 16.44 9.46
N GLY A 101 4.51 16.00 8.85
CA GLY A 101 3.70 16.87 7.99
C GLY A 101 3.15 18.08 8.71
N LEU A 102 2.60 17.92 9.92
CA LEU A 102 2.11 19.03 10.74
C LEU A 102 3.25 19.96 11.20
N ASN A 103 4.43 19.41 11.45
CA ASN A 103 5.61 20.22 11.75
C ASN A 103 6.02 21.08 10.55
N ALA A 104 6.06 20.49 9.34
CA ALA A 104 6.43 21.21 8.13
C ALA A 104 5.41 22.31 7.76
N MET A 105 4.11 22.11 8.03
CA MET A 105 3.06 23.06 7.68
C MET A 105 2.87 24.17 8.73
N PHE A 106 2.97 23.82 10.01
CA PHE A 106 2.57 24.69 11.12
C PHE A 106 3.67 24.94 12.15
N GLY A 107 4.87 24.33 11.98
CA GLY A 107 5.95 24.43 12.96
C GLY A 107 5.66 23.69 14.27
N LEU A 108 4.62 22.85 14.32
CA LEU A 108 4.26 22.12 15.52
C LEU A 108 5.31 21.02 15.81
N ASP A 109 5.65 20.84 17.08
CA ASP A 109 6.55 19.73 17.46
C ASP A 109 6.00 18.39 16.97
N VAL A 110 6.87 17.52 16.41
CA VAL A 110 6.50 16.26 15.76
C VAL A 110 5.72 15.34 16.71
N LYS A 111 6.08 15.31 18.00
CA LYS A 111 5.40 14.47 18.99
C LYS A 111 3.97 14.91 19.23
N TRP A 112 3.74 16.22 19.34
CA TRP A 112 2.39 16.78 19.48
C TRP A 112 1.57 16.58 18.22
N GLY A 113 2.17 16.81 17.04
CA GLY A 113 1.53 16.53 15.76
C GLY A 113 1.10 15.05 15.64
N ALA A 114 1.98 14.13 16.01
CA ALA A 114 1.70 12.71 16.03
C ALA A 114 0.56 12.36 17.02
N ALA A 115 0.59 12.92 18.24
CA ALA A 115 -0.45 12.68 19.25
C ALA A 115 -1.82 13.18 18.77
N ILE A 116 -1.91 14.39 18.23
CA ILE A 116 -3.14 14.97 17.68
C ILE A 116 -3.69 14.09 16.55
N THR A 117 -2.82 13.67 15.62
CA THR A 117 -3.22 12.80 14.51
C THR A 117 -3.74 11.46 14.99
N ALA A 118 -3.07 10.84 15.98
CA ALA A 118 -3.50 9.58 16.57
C ALA A 118 -4.88 9.70 17.24
N ILE A 119 -5.11 10.75 18.02
CA ILE A 119 -6.41 11.01 18.66
C ILE A 119 -7.50 11.18 17.59
N PHE A 120 -7.23 11.95 16.54
CA PHE A 120 -8.17 12.19 15.46
C PHE A 120 -8.53 10.90 14.72
N ALA A 121 -7.52 10.06 14.43
CA ALA A 121 -7.72 8.75 13.83
C ALA A 121 -8.59 7.84 14.70
N ILE A 122 -8.33 7.78 16.01
CA ILE A 122 -9.13 6.98 16.95
C ILE A 122 -10.58 7.47 16.99
N LEU A 123 -10.81 8.78 17.05
CA LEU A 123 -12.16 9.36 17.06
C LEU A 123 -12.95 9.01 15.80
N ILE A 124 -12.32 9.07 14.63
CA ILE A 124 -12.93 8.64 13.36
C ILE A 124 -13.28 7.15 13.43
N PHE A 125 -12.36 6.33 13.94
CA PHE A 125 -12.53 4.87 13.97
C PHE A 125 -13.65 4.42 14.93
N VAL A 126 -13.82 5.11 16.04
CA VAL A 126 -14.86 4.82 17.05
C VAL A 126 -16.24 5.34 16.60
N SER A 127 -16.30 6.29 15.68
CA SER A 127 -17.58 6.83 15.21
C SER A 127 -18.38 5.81 14.41
N ARG A 128 -19.71 5.77 14.60
CA ARG A 128 -20.62 4.85 13.87
C ARG A 128 -20.58 5.03 12.34
N SER A 129 -20.20 6.18 11.86
CA SER A 129 -20.06 6.51 10.44
C SER A 129 -18.61 6.48 9.97
N GLY A 130 -17.66 6.08 10.83
CA GLY A 130 -16.22 6.19 10.60
C GLY A 130 -15.75 5.55 9.30
N GLN A 131 -16.26 4.38 8.95
CA GLN A 131 -15.87 3.72 7.70
C GLN A 131 -16.25 4.53 6.45
N LYS A 132 -17.44 5.12 6.42
CA LYS A 132 -17.88 5.94 5.27
C LYS A 132 -17.07 7.24 5.16
N ILE A 133 -16.83 7.88 6.32
CA ILE A 133 -16.03 9.11 6.40
C ILE A 133 -14.60 8.81 5.94
N MET A 134 -14.02 7.73 6.44
CA MET A 134 -12.67 7.29 6.08
C MET A 134 -12.54 7.00 4.58
N ASP A 135 -13.51 6.31 3.97
CA ASP A 135 -13.51 6.01 2.53
C ASP A 135 -13.54 7.30 1.69
N VAL A 136 -14.35 8.29 2.06
CA VAL A 136 -14.44 9.57 1.33
C VAL A 136 -13.18 10.41 1.51
N ILE A 137 -12.69 10.55 2.75
CA ILE A 137 -11.47 11.29 3.05
C ILE A 137 -10.28 10.66 2.33
N SER A 138 -10.12 9.34 2.40
CA SER A 138 -9.02 8.63 1.73
C SER A 138 -9.05 8.82 0.21
N MET A 139 -10.23 8.84 -0.40
CA MET A 139 -10.36 9.08 -1.84
C MET A 139 -9.92 10.52 -2.20
N ILE A 140 -10.38 11.52 -1.45
CA ILE A 140 -10.00 12.93 -1.68
C ILE A 140 -8.50 13.12 -1.48
N LEU A 141 -7.97 12.64 -0.36
CA LEU A 141 -6.53 12.75 -0.06
C LEU A 141 -5.68 12.00 -1.08
N GLY A 142 -6.14 10.85 -1.59
CA GLY A 142 -5.46 10.11 -2.64
C GLY A 142 -5.34 10.91 -3.94
N ILE A 143 -6.41 11.59 -4.34
CA ILE A 143 -6.39 12.47 -5.52
C ILE A 143 -5.42 13.64 -5.30
N VAL A 144 -5.52 14.31 -4.14
CA VAL A 144 -4.63 15.43 -3.79
C VAL A 144 -3.17 14.98 -3.81
N MET A 145 -2.87 13.81 -3.24
CA MET A 145 -1.52 13.25 -3.23
C MET A 145 -0.99 13.01 -4.64
N ILE A 146 -1.79 12.42 -5.53
CA ILE A 146 -1.39 12.20 -6.94
C ILE A 146 -1.06 13.54 -7.61
N LEU A 147 -1.89 14.56 -7.39
CA LEU A 147 -1.67 15.90 -7.96
C LEU A 147 -0.38 16.54 -7.41
N VAL A 148 -0.15 16.43 -6.09
CA VAL A 148 1.07 16.97 -5.46
C VAL A 148 2.31 16.25 -5.96
N VAL A 149 2.29 14.92 -6.06
CA VAL A 149 3.42 14.14 -6.59
C VAL A 149 3.70 14.50 -8.05
N ALA A 150 2.66 14.64 -8.87
CA ALA A 150 2.79 15.07 -10.26
C ALA A 150 3.38 16.50 -10.36
N TYR A 151 2.92 17.42 -9.52
CA TYR A 151 3.46 18.77 -9.45
C TYR A 151 4.95 18.76 -9.07
N VAL A 152 5.32 18.03 -8.00
CA VAL A 152 6.71 17.90 -7.58
C VAL A 152 7.58 17.31 -8.68
N MET A 153 7.10 16.28 -9.39
CA MET A 153 7.79 15.67 -10.51
C MET A 153 8.12 16.69 -11.62
N VAL A 154 7.17 17.57 -11.93
CA VAL A 154 7.38 18.59 -12.97
C VAL A 154 8.35 19.69 -12.51
N VAL A 155 8.18 20.18 -11.27
CA VAL A 155 8.96 21.31 -10.74
C VAL A 155 10.40 20.92 -10.41
N SER A 156 10.62 19.67 -9.94
CA SER A 156 11.96 19.20 -9.58
C SER A 156 12.86 18.91 -10.79
N ASN A 157 12.28 18.85 -12.00
CA ASN A 157 12.99 18.59 -13.25
C ASN A 157 14.06 17.47 -13.11
N PRO A 158 13.66 16.25 -12.71
CA PRO A 158 14.60 15.18 -12.46
C PRO A 158 15.28 14.73 -13.76
N PRO A 159 16.44 14.07 -13.70
CA PRO A 159 17.14 13.56 -14.87
C PRO A 159 16.39 12.34 -15.46
N TYR A 160 15.32 12.59 -16.22
CA TYR A 160 14.45 11.54 -16.77
C TYR A 160 15.20 10.52 -17.62
N GLY A 161 16.22 10.96 -18.39
CA GLY A 161 17.05 10.08 -19.21
C GLY A 161 17.82 9.06 -18.38
N ASP A 162 18.48 9.53 -17.34
CA ASP A 162 19.23 8.67 -16.43
C ASP A 162 18.32 7.72 -15.66
N ALA A 163 17.18 8.21 -15.18
CA ALA A 163 16.20 7.39 -14.51
C ALA A 163 15.67 6.27 -15.42
N LEU A 164 15.42 6.57 -16.70
CA LEU A 164 14.94 5.59 -17.68
C LEU A 164 16.02 4.52 -17.96
N VAL A 165 17.25 4.91 -18.18
CA VAL A 165 18.38 3.99 -18.43
C VAL A 165 18.58 3.08 -17.21
N HIS A 166 18.67 3.64 -16.03
CA HIS A 166 18.92 2.87 -14.80
C HIS A 166 17.70 2.05 -14.32
N THR A 167 16.51 2.32 -14.87
CA THR A 167 15.35 1.45 -14.67
C THR A 167 15.57 0.05 -15.25
N PHE A 168 16.37 -0.09 -16.30
CA PHE A 168 16.65 -1.40 -16.94
C PHE A 168 18.09 -1.86 -16.75
N ALA A 169 19.02 -0.94 -16.48
CA ALA A 169 20.45 -1.22 -16.31
C ALA A 169 20.98 -0.51 -15.05
N PRO A 170 20.64 -0.98 -13.83
CA PRO A 170 21.12 -0.39 -12.60
C PRO A 170 22.62 -0.66 -12.39
N GLU A 171 23.36 0.27 -11.81
CA GLU A 171 24.80 0.12 -11.57
C GLU A 171 25.16 -1.04 -10.61
N HIS A 172 24.36 -1.22 -9.56
CA HIS A 172 24.63 -2.21 -8.51
C HIS A 172 23.36 -3.02 -8.14
N PRO A 173 22.90 -3.95 -9.00
CA PRO A 173 21.61 -4.63 -8.81
C PRO A 173 21.51 -5.40 -7.49
N PHE A 174 22.59 -5.99 -7.01
CA PHE A 174 22.59 -6.74 -5.74
C PHE A 174 22.37 -5.86 -4.51
N LYS A 175 22.79 -4.60 -4.54
CA LYS A 175 22.57 -3.64 -3.44
C LYS A 175 21.09 -3.21 -3.37
N LEU A 176 20.34 -3.39 -4.45
CA LEU A 176 18.92 -3.03 -4.53
C LEU A 176 17.99 -4.11 -3.97
N ILE A 177 18.49 -5.29 -3.60
CA ILE A 177 17.67 -6.37 -3.04
C ILE A 177 16.95 -5.91 -1.78
N LEU A 178 17.64 -5.27 -0.85
CA LEU A 178 17.03 -4.76 0.38
C LEU A 178 15.99 -3.67 0.12
N PRO A 179 16.24 -2.63 -0.70
CA PRO A 179 15.21 -1.71 -1.17
C PRO A 179 14.00 -2.38 -1.79
N ILE A 180 14.17 -3.39 -2.67
CA ILE A 180 13.07 -4.13 -3.30
C ILE A 180 12.22 -4.83 -2.24
N ILE A 181 12.83 -5.60 -1.33
CA ILE A 181 12.11 -6.29 -0.25
C ILE A 181 11.35 -5.29 0.62
N THR A 182 11.97 -4.16 0.92
CA THR A 182 11.37 -3.12 1.77
C THR A 182 10.18 -2.44 1.05
N LEU A 183 10.32 -2.15 -0.25
CA LEU A 183 9.21 -1.60 -1.05
C LEU A 183 8.05 -2.58 -1.14
N VAL A 184 8.31 -3.85 -1.49
CA VAL A 184 7.28 -4.88 -1.59
C VAL A 184 6.56 -5.07 -0.25
N GLY A 185 7.30 -5.14 0.85
CA GLY A 185 6.73 -5.29 2.19
C GLY A 185 5.94 -4.08 2.67
N GLY A 186 6.37 -2.88 2.32
CA GLY A 186 5.76 -1.61 2.72
C GLY A 186 4.64 -1.11 1.80
N THR A 187 4.39 -1.79 0.67
CA THR A 187 3.38 -1.42 -0.32
C THR A 187 2.30 -2.49 -0.46
N VAL A 188 1.87 -2.75 -1.68
CA VAL A 188 0.77 -3.68 -2.00
C VAL A 188 1.14 -5.14 -1.80
N GLY A 189 2.42 -5.53 -1.92
CA GLY A 189 2.88 -6.91 -1.73
C GLY A 189 2.78 -7.43 -0.30
N GLY A 190 2.64 -6.52 0.69
CA GLY A 190 2.48 -6.87 2.10
C GLY A 190 1.05 -7.22 2.50
N TYR A 191 0.71 -6.94 3.76
CA TYR A 191 -0.60 -7.26 4.34
C TYR A 191 -1.79 -6.55 3.65
N ILE A 192 -1.56 -5.44 2.95
CA ILE A 192 -2.58 -4.68 2.22
C ILE A 192 -3.26 -5.55 1.15
N THR A 193 -2.53 -6.45 0.51
CA THR A 193 -3.07 -7.41 -0.45
C THR A 193 -4.14 -8.30 0.18
N PHE A 194 -3.92 -8.79 1.40
CA PHE A 194 -4.91 -9.59 2.14
C PHE A 194 -6.11 -8.74 2.56
N ALA A 195 -5.90 -7.53 3.03
CA ALA A 195 -6.96 -6.62 3.43
C ALA A 195 -7.90 -6.28 2.26
N GLY A 196 -7.32 -6.01 1.08
CA GLY A 196 -8.09 -5.77 -0.14
C GLY A 196 -8.93 -6.98 -0.57
N ALA A 197 -8.34 -8.18 -0.55
CA ALA A 197 -9.03 -9.42 -0.89
C ALA A 197 -10.15 -9.75 0.12
N HIS A 198 -9.92 -9.54 1.42
CA HIS A 198 -10.95 -9.77 2.43
C HIS A 198 -12.16 -8.85 2.23
N ARG A 199 -11.96 -7.58 1.86
CA ARG A 199 -13.07 -6.68 1.50
C ARG A 199 -13.88 -7.18 0.29
N ILE A 200 -13.22 -7.78 -0.69
CA ILE A 200 -13.90 -8.40 -1.84
C ILE A 200 -14.76 -9.58 -1.37
N LEU A 201 -14.21 -10.45 -0.51
CA LEU A 201 -14.97 -11.56 0.07
C LEU A 201 -16.16 -11.10 0.91
N ASP A 202 -15.97 -10.07 1.72
CA ASP A 202 -17.02 -9.48 2.58
C ASP A 202 -18.13 -8.82 1.76
N SER A 203 -17.84 -8.38 0.51
CA SER A 203 -18.86 -7.92 -0.44
C SER A 203 -19.63 -9.04 -1.15
N GLY A 204 -19.38 -10.31 -0.80
CA GLY A 204 -20.05 -11.46 -1.35
C GLY A 204 -19.46 -12.01 -2.66
N ILE A 205 -18.36 -11.43 -3.14
CA ILE A 205 -17.67 -11.87 -4.36
C ILE A 205 -16.78 -13.07 -4.03
N LYS A 206 -17.32 -14.28 -4.25
CA LYS A 206 -16.63 -15.55 -3.98
C LYS A 206 -17.08 -16.64 -4.95
N GLY A 207 -16.15 -17.56 -5.26
CA GLY A 207 -16.40 -18.69 -6.16
C GLY A 207 -15.76 -18.53 -7.53
N LYS A 208 -15.68 -19.65 -8.26
CA LYS A 208 -15.04 -19.72 -9.58
C LYS A 208 -15.67 -18.82 -10.64
N SER A 209 -16.98 -18.53 -10.52
CA SER A 209 -17.71 -17.64 -11.44
C SER A 209 -17.18 -16.20 -11.44
N TYR A 210 -16.55 -15.76 -10.35
CA TYR A 210 -15.97 -14.43 -10.23
C TYR A 210 -14.49 -14.33 -10.65
N LEU A 211 -13.89 -15.42 -11.14
CA LEU A 211 -12.52 -15.41 -11.65
C LEU A 211 -12.25 -14.37 -12.75
N PRO A 212 -13.15 -14.17 -13.74
CA PRO A 212 -12.96 -13.13 -14.75
C PRO A 212 -12.90 -11.74 -14.12
N PHE A 213 -13.69 -11.49 -13.08
CA PHE A 213 -13.73 -10.22 -12.36
C PHE A 213 -12.38 -9.86 -11.68
N VAL A 214 -11.67 -10.88 -11.19
CA VAL A 214 -10.36 -10.70 -10.55
C VAL A 214 -9.22 -10.64 -11.58
N LYS A 215 -9.36 -11.37 -12.71
CA LYS A 215 -8.34 -11.50 -13.75
C LYS A 215 -8.36 -10.34 -14.74
N ASP A 216 -9.54 -9.81 -15.04
CA ASP A 216 -9.73 -8.87 -16.13
C ASP A 216 -10.11 -7.48 -15.63
N ARG A 217 -9.12 -6.56 -15.60
CA ARG A 217 -9.38 -5.13 -15.39
C ARG A 217 -10.30 -4.51 -16.45
N LYS A 218 -10.55 -5.21 -17.58
CA LYS A 218 -11.40 -4.78 -18.68
C LYS A 218 -12.83 -5.28 -18.57
N SER A 219 -13.10 -6.31 -17.76
CA SER A 219 -14.45 -6.85 -17.58
C SER A 219 -15.26 -6.04 -16.55
N THR A 220 -15.19 -4.73 -16.67
CA THR A 220 -16.07 -3.80 -15.97
C THR A 220 -17.41 -3.64 -16.70
N ARG A 221 -17.97 -4.74 -17.20
CA ARG A 221 -19.34 -4.78 -17.72
C ARG A 221 -20.13 -5.79 -16.89
N LEU A 222 -20.61 -5.35 -15.74
CA LEU A 222 -21.81 -5.80 -15.05
C LEU A 222 -22.34 -4.68 -14.18
#